data_7de5b33cf5e89dd8f51f26a72b15687e
#
_entry.id   7de5b33cf5e89dd8f51f26a72b15687e
#
_cell.length_a   1.000
_cell.length_b   1.000
_cell.length_c   1.000
_cell.angle_alpha   90.00
_cell.angle_beta   90.00
_cell.angle_gamma   90.00
#
_symmetry.space_group_name_H-M   'P 1'
#
loop_
_entity.id
_entity.type
_entity.pdbx_description
1 polymer ?
#
loop_
_entity_poly.entity_id
_entity_poly.type
_entity_poly.pdbx_seq_one_letter_code
_entity_poly.pdbx_strand_id
1 'polypeptide(L)'
;MIRLFKNKYKQLNFQYNNEKKNILVYVPFKLNYECGGILVLYYFSKVLDLQNENIRINSPFKEKNKIYNKIYNGNLNIENTIVIYPEIINGNPRNAKYVIRWLLADINTKNKDIYKSWNKTDLVYFYNRDQNFIDFPEKVNSIYKQLSIIYLNPNIKKYNKLLRNEYCHTFRKSYYHENIINIHPINSYEVNRNVSQEKCIEIFNNYKYFICYDPLTFLPIISILCGCIPILYPLKNVDKLLWLKRSPFWDYLNQNNINNFPGLAYGLDDIEYAKNTINDGPEFIKNMINKTNELYINSFITDINNYENMLNTVQNIFYN
;
A
#
# COMPACT_ATOMS: atom_id res chain seq x y z
N MET A 1 14.62 -4.55 15.40
CA MET A 1 13.56 -4.77 14.39
C MET A 1 13.98 -5.76 13.29
N ILE A 2 15.12 -5.60 12.62
CA ILE A 2 15.59 -6.53 11.56
C ILE A 2 15.82 -7.96 12.08
N ARG A 3 16.29 -8.17 13.30
CA ARG A 3 16.46 -9.51 13.92
C ARG A 3 15.14 -10.19 14.27
N LEU A 4 14.09 -9.44 14.64
CA LEU A 4 12.75 -9.97 14.93
C LEU A 4 12.06 -10.50 13.65
N PHE A 5 12.23 -9.81 12.52
CA PHE A 5 11.72 -10.30 11.24
C PHE A 5 12.36 -11.63 10.83
N LYS A 6 13.69 -11.78 10.95
CA LYS A 6 14.37 -13.05 10.59
C LYS A 6 13.87 -14.27 11.38
N ASN A 7 13.55 -14.12 12.65
CA ASN A 7 13.15 -15.27 13.49
C ASN A 7 11.67 -15.66 13.34
N LYS A 8 10.78 -14.74 12.97
CA LYS A 8 9.33 -14.98 12.91
C LYS A 8 8.88 -15.69 11.64
N TYR A 9 9.65 -15.56 10.54
CA TYR A 9 9.31 -16.14 9.24
C TYR A 9 10.03 -17.45 8.90
N LYS A 10 10.85 -18.00 9.83
CA LYS A 10 11.64 -19.21 9.59
C LYS A 10 10.87 -20.54 9.64
N GLN A 11 9.57 -20.54 9.96
CA GLN A 11 8.83 -21.79 10.25
C GLN A 11 7.79 -22.23 9.20
N LEU A 12 7.79 -21.67 7.99
CA LEU A 12 6.92 -22.16 6.92
C LEU A 12 7.68 -23.14 6.01
N ASN A 13 7.86 -24.37 6.48
CA ASN A 13 8.32 -25.48 5.64
C ASN A 13 7.13 -25.99 4.80
N PHE A 14 6.94 -25.40 3.59
CA PHE A 14 6.09 -26.00 2.58
C PHE A 14 6.95 -26.90 1.67
N GLN A 15 6.76 -28.21 1.79
CA GLN A 15 7.27 -29.18 0.80
C GLN A 15 6.37 -29.10 -0.44
N TYR A 16 6.85 -28.43 -1.50
CA TYR A 16 6.30 -28.53 -2.83
C TYR A 16 7.37 -28.96 -3.82
N ASN A 17 7.10 -30.02 -4.57
CA ASN A 17 7.95 -30.63 -5.59
C ASN A 17 7.94 -29.88 -6.94
N ASN A 18 7.70 -28.58 -6.97
CA ASN A 18 7.81 -27.76 -8.18
C ASN A 18 9.09 -26.91 -8.08
N GLU A 19 9.83 -26.83 -9.18
CA GLU A 19 10.97 -25.91 -9.29
C GLU A 19 10.52 -24.51 -8.88
N LYS A 20 11.17 -23.98 -7.86
CA LYS A 20 10.86 -22.66 -7.30
C LYS A 20 11.06 -21.59 -8.36
N LYS A 21 9.98 -20.89 -8.74
CA LYS A 21 10.04 -19.83 -9.74
C LYS A 21 10.85 -18.64 -9.22
N ASN A 22 11.56 -17.99 -10.13
CA ASN A 22 12.16 -16.69 -9.86
C ASN A 22 11.07 -15.62 -9.82
N ILE A 23 11.30 -14.53 -9.09
CA ILE A 23 10.40 -13.38 -9.05
C ILE A 23 11.16 -12.14 -9.48
N LEU A 24 10.61 -11.44 -10.46
CA LEU A 24 11.14 -10.18 -10.96
C LEU A 24 10.13 -9.05 -10.75
N VAL A 25 10.39 -8.15 -9.82
CA VAL A 25 9.56 -6.97 -9.60
C VAL A 25 10.04 -5.85 -10.51
N TYR A 26 9.15 -5.41 -11.41
CA TYR A 26 9.45 -4.33 -12.35
C TYR A 26 9.25 -2.97 -11.66
N VAL A 27 10.34 -2.22 -11.49
CA VAL A 27 10.34 -0.90 -10.85
C VAL A 27 10.72 0.16 -11.89
N PRO A 28 9.74 0.87 -12.46
CA PRO A 28 9.98 1.75 -13.61
C PRO A 28 10.70 3.05 -13.28
N PHE A 29 10.76 3.43 -12.00
CA PHE A 29 11.32 4.69 -11.55
C PHE A 29 12.41 4.51 -10.51
N LYS A 30 13.25 5.54 -10.35
CA LYS A 30 14.20 5.66 -9.25
C LYS A 30 13.47 5.68 -7.91
N LEU A 31 14.13 5.18 -6.86
CA LEU A 31 13.57 5.24 -5.51
C LEU A 31 13.22 6.69 -5.13
N ASN A 32 11.97 6.89 -4.80
CA ASN A 32 11.44 8.15 -4.32
C ASN A 32 10.62 7.92 -3.06
N TYR A 33 11.07 8.48 -1.94
CA TYR A 33 10.41 8.33 -0.63
C TYR A 33 9.06 9.05 -0.54
N GLU A 34 8.74 9.90 -1.50
CA GLU A 34 7.47 10.63 -1.58
C GLU A 34 6.44 9.92 -2.46
N CYS A 35 6.88 8.93 -3.22
CA CYS A 35 6.02 8.12 -4.07
C CYS A 35 5.71 6.77 -3.41
N GLY A 36 4.53 6.65 -2.80
CA GLY A 36 4.09 5.43 -2.09
C GLY A 36 4.19 4.17 -2.93
N GLY A 37 3.78 4.21 -4.20
CA GLY A 37 3.85 3.06 -5.10
C GLY A 37 5.27 2.57 -5.34
N ILE A 38 6.23 3.48 -5.54
CA ILE A 38 7.63 3.11 -5.73
C ILE A 38 8.22 2.52 -4.44
N LEU A 39 7.95 3.15 -3.29
CA LEU A 39 8.37 2.63 -1.98
C LEU A 39 7.86 1.21 -1.74
N VAL A 40 6.61 0.97 -2.07
CA VAL A 40 5.97 -0.34 -1.89
C VAL A 40 6.64 -1.40 -2.77
N LEU A 41 6.95 -1.13 -4.04
CA LEU A 41 7.64 -2.06 -4.93
C LEU A 41 9.02 -2.49 -4.37
N TYR A 42 9.83 -1.54 -3.91
CA TYR A 42 11.13 -1.85 -3.29
C TYR A 42 10.99 -2.60 -1.97
N TYR A 43 10.03 -2.19 -1.12
CA TYR A 43 9.82 -2.81 0.18
C TYR A 43 9.27 -4.23 0.03
N PHE A 44 8.32 -4.44 -0.85
CA PHE A 44 7.79 -5.75 -1.20
C PHE A 44 8.89 -6.70 -1.66
N SER A 45 9.76 -6.24 -2.57
CA SER A 45 10.91 -7.03 -3.03
C SER A 45 11.82 -7.43 -1.86
N LYS A 46 12.06 -6.52 -0.91
CA LYS A 46 12.84 -6.81 0.30
C LYS A 46 12.18 -7.85 1.19
N VAL A 47 10.87 -7.74 1.41
CA VAL A 47 10.14 -8.66 2.29
C VAL A 47 10.06 -10.04 1.67
N LEU A 48 9.80 -10.15 0.37
CA LEU A 48 9.82 -11.42 -0.35
C LEU A 48 11.23 -12.05 -0.37
N ASP A 49 12.30 -11.26 -0.51
CA ASP A 49 13.67 -11.78 -0.50
C ASP A 49 14.05 -12.42 0.84
N LEU A 50 13.45 -11.96 1.94
CA LEU A 50 13.60 -12.61 3.25
C LEU A 50 12.94 -13.99 3.30
N GLN A 51 12.01 -14.28 2.39
CA GLN A 51 11.31 -15.56 2.25
C GLN A 51 11.88 -16.42 1.10
N ASN A 52 12.40 -15.77 0.07
CA ASN A 52 12.84 -16.42 -1.15
C ASN A 52 14.05 -15.71 -1.77
N GLU A 53 15.20 -16.37 -1.81
CA GLU A 53 16.47 -15.81 -2.33
C GLU A 53 16.45 -15.51 -3.84
N ASN A 54 15.45 -15.99 -4.58
CA ASN A 54 15.36 -15.85 -6.04
C ASN A 54 14.66 -14.56 -6.51
N ILE A 55 14.63 -13.53 -5.69
CA ILE A 55 13.99 -12.26 -6.03
C ILE A 55 14.99 -11.23 -6.55
N ARG A 56 14.59 -10.53 -7.60
CA ARG A 56 15.32 -9.40 -8.18
C ARG A 56 14.36 -8.25 -8.51
N ILE A 57 14.89 -7.05 -8.54
CA ILE A 57 14.18 -5.91 -9.11
C ILE A 57 14.71 -5.64 -10.52
N ASN A 58 13.76 -5.34 -11.43
CA ASN A 58 14.08 -4.80 -12.74
C ASN A 58 13.84 -3.29 -12.73
N SER A 59 14.91 -2.53 -12.62
CA SER A 59 14.88 -1.08 -12.69
C SER A 59 15.86 -0.57 -13.74
N PRO A 60 15.51 0.46 -14.51
CA PRO A 60 16.44 1.15 -15.40
C PRO A 60 17.54 1.89 -14.63
N PHE A 61 17.35 2.10 -13.33
CA PHE A 61 18.25 2.81 -12.45
C PHE A 61 19.11 1.83 -11.66
N LYS A 62 20.43 1.83 -11.89
CA LYS A 62 21.40 0.93 -11.24
C LYS A 62 21.86 1.41 -9.86
N GLU A 63 21.25 2.44 -9.30
CA GLU A 63 21.66 2.99 -8.02
C GLU A 63 21.34 2.04 -6.86
N LYS A 64 22.33 1.88 -5.97
CA LYS A 64 22.11 1.19 -4.69
C LYS A 64 21.19 2.02 -3.82
N ASN A 65 20.12 1.42 -3.31
CA ASN A 65 19.22 2.06 -2.36
C ASN A 65 19.19 1.33 -1.02
N LYS A 66 18.73 2.04 0.01
CA LYS A 66 18.71 1.53 1.39
C LYS A 66 17.59 0.52 1.66
N ILE A 67 16.61 0.40 0.78
CA ILE A 67 15.47 -0.51 0.98
C ILE A 67 15.81 -1.88 0.42
N TYR A 68 16.11 -1.97 -0.89
CA TYR A 68 16.42 -3.21 -1.56
C TYR A 68 17.28 -2.96 -2.81
N ASN A 69 18.32 -3.76 -3.05
CA ASN A 69 19.32 -3.51 -4.08
C ASN A 69 19.74 -4.72 -4.91
N LYS A 70 19.06 -5.87 -4.82
CA LYS A 70 19.33 -7.00 -5.72
C LYS A 70 18.72 -6.72 -7.10
N ILE A 71 19.51 -6.07 -7.97
CA ILE A 71 19.09 -5.65 -9.30
C ILE A 71 19.23 -6.81 -10.29
N TYR A 72 18.26 -6.94 -11.20
CA TYR A 72 18.32 -7.88 -12.31
C TYR A 72 19.44 -7.50 -13.30
N ASN A 73 20.31 -8.46 -13.61
CA ASN A 73 21.47 -8.30 -14.48
C ASN A 73 21.42 -9.13 -15.78
N GLY A 74 20.24 -9.67 -16.11
CA GLY A 74 20.06 -10.51 -17.30
C GLY A 74 20.21 -12.03 -17.09
N ASN A 75 20.54 -12.48 -15.88
CA ASN A 75 20.90 -13.89 -15.63
C ASN A 75 19.75 -14.76 -15.10
N LEU A 76 18.49 -14.27 -15.12
CA LEU A 76 17.33 -15.07 -14.77
C LEU A 76 16.73 -15.75 -16.01
N ASN A 77 16.37 -17.03 -15.87
CA ASN A 77 15.56 -17.71 -16.88
C ASN A 77 14.14 -17.13 -16.86
N ILE A 78 13.81 -16.32 -17.87
CA ILE A 78 12.52 -15.61 -17.95
C ILE A 78 11.32 -16.57 -18.10
N GLU A 79 11.53 -17.75 -18.70
CA GLU A 79 10.52 -18.79 -18.85
C GLU A 79 10.08 -19.38 -17.50
N ASN A 80 10.99 -19.36 -16.50
CA ASN A 80 10.70 -19.80 -15.13
C ASN A 80 10.67 -18.62 -14.15
N THR A 81 10.20 -17.44 -14.62
CA THR A 81 10.16 -16.22 -13.84
C THR A 81 8.77 -15.62 -13.84
N ILE A 82 8.25 -15.33 -12.65
CA ILE A 82 7.04 -14.51 -12.47
C ILE A 82 7.47 -13.04 -12.51
N VAL A 83 6.93 -12.28 -13.45
CA VAL A 83 7.19 -10.84 -13.53
C VAL A 83 6.02 -10.05 -12.98
N ILE A 84 6.29 -9.19 -12.01
CA ILE A 84 5.29 -8.33 -11.37
C ILE A 84 5.43 -6.92 -11.96
N TYR A 85 4.39 -6.46 -12.67
CA TYR A 85 4.33 -5.13 -13.24
C TYR A 85 3.35 -4.25 -12.45
N PRO A 86 3.73 -3.01 -12.10
CA PRO A 86 2.74 -2.03 -11.65
C PRO A 86 1.79 -1.65 -12.78
N GLU A 87 0.65 -1.07 -12.44
CA GLU A 87 -0.45 -0.72 -13.37
C GLU A 87 -0.04 0.16 -14.54
N ILE A 88 1.02 0.94 -14.38
CA ILE A 88 1.49 1.90 -15.41
C ILE A 88 2.29 1.27 -16.55
N ILE A 89 2.55 -0.04 -16.49
CA ILE A 89 3.36 -0.73 -17.52
C ILE A 89 2.46 -1.31 -18.61
N ASN A 90 2.68 -0.82 -19.82
CA ASN A 90 1.99 -1.27 -21.02
C ASN A 90 2.57 -2.62 -21.52
N GLY A 91 1.69 -3.54 -21.91
CA GLY A 91 2.08 -4.84 -22.45
C GLY A 91 2.93 -5.69 -21.50
N ASN A 92 3.78 -6.54 -22.08
CA ASN A 92 4.68 -7.43 -21.36
C ASN A 92 6.14 -7.21 -21.83
N PRO A 93 6.82 -6.15 -21.38
CA PRO A 93 8.15 -5.75 -21.90
C PRO A 93 9.24 -6.79 -21.70
N ARG A 94 9.04 -7.77 -20.81
CA ARG A 94 9.98 -8.89 -20.57
C ARG A 94 9.62 -10.15 -21.31
N ASN A 95 8.51 -10.15 -22.03
CA ASN A 95 7.97 -11.34 -22.71
C ASN A 95 7.90 -12.55 -21.77
N ALA A 96 7.50 -12.32 -20.52
CA ALA A 96 7.43 -13.34 -19.50
C ALA A 96 6.20 -14.23 -19.70
N LYS A 97 6.36 -15.54 -19.43
CA LYS A 97 5.24 -16.48 -19.44
C LYS A 97 4.27 -16.24 -18.28
N TYR A 98 4.77 -15.86 -17.12
CA TYR A 98 4.01 -15.66 -15.89
C TYR A 98 4.00 -14.19 -15.53
N VAL A 99 2.84 -13.54 -15.58
CA VAL A 99 2.70 -12.10 -15.35
C VAL A 99 1.70 -11.82 -14.24
N ILE A 100 2.12 -10.96 -13.32
CA ILE A 100 1.26 -10.38 -12.30
C ILE A 100 1.16 -8.88 -12.55
N ARG A 101 -0.06 -8.32 -12.52
CA ARG A 101 -0.37 -6.90 -12.53
C ARG A 101 -0.71 -6.45 -11.13
N TRP A 102 0.05 -5.50 -10.61
CA TRP A 102 -0.22 -4.95 -9.29
C TRP A 102 -0.66 -3.50 -9.38
N LEU A 103 -1.95 -3.26 -9.11
CA LEU A 103 -2.59 -1.97 -9.17
C LEU A 103 -2.30 -1.21 -7.88
N LEU A 104 -1.30 -0.35 -7.91
CA LEU A 104 -0.89 0.52 -6.79
C LEU A 104 -1.67 1.83 -6.77
N ALA A 105 -2.23 2.23 -7.92
CA ALA A 105 -3.06 3.40 -8.09
C ALA A 105 -4.26 3.10 -8.99
N ASP A 106 -5.25 4.01 -8.98
CA ASP A 106 -6.42 3.92 -9.84
C ASP A 106 -6.02 4.12 -11.32
N ILE A 107 -6.36 3.15 -12.17
CA ILE A 107 -6.11 3.19 -13.61
C ILE A 107 -6.99 4.24 -14.30
N ASN A 108 -8.20 4.47 -13.79
CA ASN A 108 -9.23 5.27 -14.45
C ASN A 108 -8.87 6.74 -14.61
N THR A 109 -7.85 7.24 -13.92
CA THR A 109 -7.55 8.67 -13.91
C THR A 109 -6.61 9.13 -15.03
N LYS A 110 -5.72 8.27 -15.55
CA LYS A 110 -4.66 8.71 -16.48
C LYS A 110 -4.46 7.88 -17.75
N ASN A 111 -4.82 6.60 -17.74
CA ASN A 111 -4.55 5.72 -18.87
C ASN A 111 -5.61 4.59 -18.95
N LYS A 112 -6.82 4.97 -19.32
CA LYS A 112 -7.99 4.09 -19.36
C LYS A 112 -7.84 2.85 -20.26
N ASP A 113 -6.84 2.85 -21.13
CA ASP A 113 -6.68 1.79 -22.14
C ASP A 113 -5.50 0.85 -21.87
N ILE A 114 -4.75 1.06 -20.80
CA ILE A 114 -3.54 0.28 -20.52
C ILE A 114 -3.84 -1.23 -20.38
N TYR A 115 -5.00 -1.57 -19.79
CA TYR A 115 -5.44 -2.96 -19.63
C TYR A 115 -5.69 -3.67 -20.95
N LYS A 116 -5.97 -2.93 -22.04
CA LYS A 116 -6.14 -3.52 -23.38
C LYS A 116 -4.87 -4.21 -23.88
N SER A 117 -3.73 -3.86 -23.31
CA SER A 117 -2.43 -4.45 -23.59
C SER A 117 -2.08 -5.67 -22.73
N TRP A 118 -2.92 -6.00 -21.75
CA TRP A 118 -2.66 -7.11 -20.84
C TRP A 118 -3.22 -8.41 -21.41
N ASN A 119 -2.60 -9.54 -21.05
CA ASN A 119 -3.07 -10.85 -21.44
C ASN A 119 -4.20 -11.32 -20.51
N LYS A 120 -5.09 -12.15 -21.05
CA LYS A 120 -6.15 -12.78 -20.27
C LYS A 120 -5.63 -13.67 -19.12
N THR A 121 -4.40 -14.14 -19.24
CA THR A 121 -3.70 -14.98 -18.25
C THR A 121 -2.91 -14.18 -17.21
N ASP A 122 -2.89 -12.84 -17.30
CA ASP A 122 -2.24 -12.03 -16.29
C ASP A 122 -3.06 -12.08 -14.97
N LEU A 123 -2.40 -12.35 -13.85
CA LEU A 123 -3.06 -12.26 -12.54
C LEU A 123 -3.06 -10.80 -12.09
N VAL A 124 -4.20 -10.33 -11.59
CA VAL A 124 -4.34 -8.94 -11.15
C VAL A 124 -4.50 -8.87 -9.64
N TYR A 125 -3.66 -8.08 -9.01
CA TYR A 125 -3.74 -7.71 -7.61
C TYR A 125 -4.03 -6.21 -7.49
N PHE A 126 -4.77 -5.80 -6.47
CA PHE A 126 -5.06 -4.42 -6.18
C PHE A 126 -4.56 -4.04 -4.78
N TYR A 127 -4.14 -2.79 -4.62
CA TYR A 127 -3.64 -2.30 -3.34
C TYR A 127 -4.77 -1.93 -2.39
N ASN A 128 -5.79 -1.21 -2.88
CA ASN A 128 -6.96 -0.79 -2.12
C ASN A 128 -8.25 -1.37 -2.71
N ARG A 129 -9.21 -1.74 -1.86
CA ARG A 129 -10.54 -2.22 -2.28
C ARG A 129 -11.42 -1.16 -2.93
N ASP A 130 -11.07 0.11 -2.77
CA ASP A 130 -11.81 1.24 -3.34
C ASP A 130 -11.42 1.55 -4.81
N GLN A 131 -10.46 0.83 -5.34
CA GLN A 131 -10.15 0.91 -6.76
C GLN A 131 -11.34 0.34 -7.51
N ASN A 132 -12.09 1.20 -8.22
CA ASN A 132 -13.27 0.82 -8.98
C ASN A 132 -12.87 -0.09 -10.13
N PHE A 133 -12.96 -1.40 -9.90
CA PHE A 133 -12.72 -2.43 -10.91
C PHE A 133 -13.93 -2.70 -11.80
N ILE A 134 -15.03 -1.97 -11.56
CA ILE A 134 -16.34 -2.20 -12.21
C ILE A 134 -16.27 -2.03 -13.72
N ASP A 135 -15.27 -1.31 -14.24
CA ASP A 135 -15.11 -1.05 -15.67
C ASP A 135 -13.94 -1.84 -16.32
N PHE A 136 -13.44 -2.88 -15.67
CA PHE A 136 -12.53 -3.79 -16.37
C PHE A 136 -13.29 -4.49 -17.48
N PRO A 137 -12.84 -4.39 -18.74
CA PRO A 137 -13.51 -5.10 -19.82
C PRO A 137 -13.40 -6.60 -19.58
N GLU A 138 -14.42 -7.32 -20.02
CA GLU A 138 -14.58 -8.78 -19.96
C GLU A 138 -13.35 -9.59 -20.42
N LYS A 139 -12.34 -8.92 -20.98
CA LYS A 139 -11.13 -9.52 -21.53
C LYS A 139 -10.02 -9.80 -20.50
N VAL A 140 -10.06 -9.20 -19.32
CA VAL A 140 -9.07 -9.46 -18.28
C VAL A 140 -9.66 -10.45 -17.30
N ASN A 141 -9.56 -11.73 -17.62
CA ASN A 141 -9.96 -12.84 -16.75
C ASN A 141 -8.96 -12.98 -15.62
N SER A 142 -9.19 -12.30 -14.53
CA SER A 142 -8.20 -12.21 -13.48
C SER A 142 -8.77 -12.60 -12.15
N ILE A 143 -7.95 -13.29 -11.38
CA ILE A 143 -8.22 -13.48 -9.97
C ILE A 143 -7.88 -12.15 -9.29
N TYR A 144 -8.91 -11.40 -8.94
CA TYR A 144 -8.74 -10.14 -8.23
C TYR A 144 -8.53 -10.42 -6.76
N LYS A 145 -7.29 -10.23 -6.29
CA LYS A 145 -6.96 -10.32 -4.88
C LYS A 145 -6.34 -9.02 -4.38
N GLN A 146 -6.58 -8.73 -3.14
CA GLN A 146 -5.91 -7.61 -2.48
C GLN A 146 -4.47 -8.00 -2.12
N LEU A 147 -3.53 -7.09 -2.37
CA LEU A 147 -2.14 -7.17 -1.95
C LEU A 147 -1.71 -5.81 -1.43
N SER A 148 -1.93 -5.57 -0.15
CA SER A 148 -1.62 -4.30 0.51
C SER A 148 -0.35 -4.43 1.34
N ILE A 149 0.76 -4.00 0.79
CA ILE A 149 2.06 -4.01 1.46
C ILE A 149 2.44 -2.59 1.85
N ILE A 150 2.64 -2.37 3.12
CA ILE A 150 2.81 -1.02 3.67
C ILE A 150 4.23 -0.85 4.18
N TYR A 151 4.94 0.09 3.58
CA TYR A 151 6.24 0.54 4.08
C TYR A 151 6.04 1.60 5.15
N LEU A 152 6.52 1.31 6.35
CA LEU A 152 6.60 2.30 7.41
C LEU A 152 8.04 2.79 7.55
N ASN A 153 8.27 4.07 7.28
CA ASN A 153 9.56 4.70 7.47
C ASN A 153 9.92 4.68 8.96
N PRO A 154 11.06 4.08 9.37
CA PRO A 154 11.45 3.96 10.77
C PRO A 154 11.75 5.31 11.46
N ASN A 155 11.92 6.38 10.67
CA ASN A 155 12.13 7.73 11.18
C ASN A 155 10.84 8.41 11.66
N ILE A 156 9.66 7.85 11.35
CA ILE A 156 8.38 8.39 11.80
C ILE A 156 8.22 8.05 13.27
N LYS A 157 8.29 9.08 14.12
CA LYS A 157 8.13 8.95 15.57
C LYS A 157 7.69 10.27 16.21
N LYS A 158 7.09 10.16 17.37
CA LYS A 158 6.78 11.31 18.24
C LYS A 158 8.07 11.85 18.85
N TYR A 159 8.24 13.16 18.77
CA TYR A 159 9.25 13.89 19.53
C TYR A 159 8.62 14.44 20.81
N ASN A 160 9.37 14.43 21.91
CA ASN A 160 8.91 15.01 23.17
C ASN A 160 8.94 16.53 23.09
N LYS A 161 7.88 17.13 22.53
CA LYS A 161 7.68 18.58 22.50
C LYS A 161 6.63 18.98 23.52
N LEU A 162 6.97 19.89 24.42
CA LEU A 162 6.07 20.40 25.46
C LEU A 162 4.99 21.32 24.89
N LEU A 163 5.35 22.13 23.88
CA LEU A 163 4.43 23.08 23.24
C LEU A 163 4.20 22.68 21.77
N ARG A 164 2.94 22.65 21.38
CA ARG A 164 2.50 22.39 20.00
C ARG A 164 1.50 23.45 19.58
N ASN A 165 1.57 23.86 18.31
CA ASN A 165 0.54 24.68 17.69
C ASN A 165 -0.78 23.92 17.64
N GLU A 166 -1.92 24.62 17.44
CA GLU A 166 -3.20 23.96 17.48
C GLU A 166 -3.47 23.14 16.22
N TYR A 167 -3.52 23.75 15.04
CA TYR A 167 -4.04 23.12 13.85
C TYR A 167 -3.12 23.23 12.63
N CYS A 168 -2.98 22.10 11.89
CA CYS A 168 -2.56 22.10 10.50
C CYS A 168 -3.62 21.37 9.65
N HIS A 169 -3.61 21.58 8.33
CA HIS A 169 -4.57 20.97 7.43
C HIS A 169 -3.97 20.67 6.06
N THR A 170 -4.66 19.87 5.25
CA THR A 170 -4.28 19.62 3.86
C THR A 170 -5.49 19.43 2.97
N PHE A 171 -5.39 19.99 1.74
CA PHE A 171 -6.41 19.82 0.69
C PHE A 171 -6.01 18.80 -0.38
N ARG A 172 -4.88 18.15 -0.31
CA ARG A 172 -4.36 17.24 -1.35
C ARG A 172 -5.52 16.61 -2.14
N LYS A 173 -5.75 15.59 -2.59
CA LYS A 173 -6.85 14.98 -3.33
C LYS A 173 -8.29 15.39 -2.87
N SER A 174 -8.48 16.63 -2.44
CA SER A 174 -9.79 17.15 -2.01
C SER A 174 -10.86 17.17 -3.13
N TYR A 175 -10.43 17.01 -4.40
CA TYR A 175 -11.32 16.88 -5.56
C TYR A 175 -12.27 15.66 -5.50
N TYR A 176 -12.06 14.74 -4.57
CA TYR A 176 -13.04 13.68 -4.29
C TYR A 176 -14.31 14.19 -3.58
N HIS A 177 -14.29 15.41 -3.04
CA HIS A 177 -15.47 16.04 -2.47
C HIS A 177 -16.13 16.96 -3.49
N GLU A 178 -17.45 16.84 -3.64
CA GLU A 178 -18.24 17.72 -4.51
C GLU A 178 -18.25 19.17 -4.00
N ASN A 179 -18.39 19.34 -2.67
CA ASN A 179 -18.38 20.64 -2.00
C ASN A 179 -17.63 20.50 -0.68
N ILE A 180 -16.63 21.35 -0.46
CA ILE A 180 -15.87 21.38 0.79
C ILE A 180 -16.34 22.58 1.62
N ILE A 181 -16.72 22.30 2.85
CA ILE A 181 -16.89 23.31 3.89
C ILE A 181 -15.62 23.31 4.72
N ASN A 182 -14.93 24.44 4.79
CA ASN A 182 -13.71 24.55 5.59
C ASN A 182 -14.05 24.44 7.07
N ILE A 183 -13.56 23.36 7.72
CA ILE A 183 -13.71 23.13 9.16
C ILE A 183 -12.45 23.49 9.95
N HIS A 184 -11.37 23.86 9.26
CA HIS A 184 -10.13 24.30 9.90
C HIS A 184 -10.18 25.79 10.27
N PRO A 185 -9.53 26.21 11.36
CA PRO A 185 -9.39 27.62 11.71
C PRO A 185 -8.61 28.43 10.67
N ILE A 186 -8.87 29.73 10.56
CA ILE A 186 -8.25 30.65 9.59
C ILE A 186 -6.70 30.65 9.72
N ASN A 187 -6.18 30.52 10.93
CA ASN A 187 -4.74 30.49 11.23
C ASN A 187 -4.10 29.10 11.17
N SER A 188 -4.82 28.10 10.64
CA SER A 188 -4.31 26.74 10.49
C SER A 188 -3.21 26.67 9.43
N TYR A 189 -2.13 25.95 9.72
CA TYR A 189 -1.00 25.80 8.80
C TYR A 189 -1.34 24.80 7.68
N GLU A 190 -1.20 25.21 6.42
CA GLU A 190 -1.44 24.31 5.28
C GLU A 190 -0.22 23.42 4.99
N VAL A 191 -0.46 22.11 5.02
CA VAL A 191 0.49 21.07 4.56
C VAL A 191 0.33 20.89 3.06
N ASN A 192 1.11 21.63 2.30
CA ASN A 192 1.07 21.64 0.84
C ASN A 192 1.41 20.27 0.21
N ARG A 193 1.02 20.11 -1.06
CA ARG A 193 1.17 18.84 -1.81
C ARG A 193 2.63 18.39 -1.97
N ASN A 194 3.56 19.34 -2.08
CA ASN A 194 4.96 19.09 -2.39
C ASN A 194 5.87 19.00 -1.15
N VAL A 195 5.28 18.91 0.02
CA VAL A 195 6.03 18.79 1.29
C VAL A 195 6.62 17.39 1.40
N SER A 196 7.91 17.28 1.67
CA SER A 196 8.59 15.99 1.86
C SER A 196 8.06 15.24 3.08
N GLN A 197 8.29 13.92 3.14
CA GLN A 197 7.87 13.10 4.27
C GLN A 197 8.55 13.56 5.57
N GLU A 198 9.84 13.93 5.51
CA GLU A 198 10.59 14.46 6.66
C GLU A 198 9.96 15.75 7.20
N LYS A 199 9.56 16.63 6.28
CA LYS A 199 8.88 17.87 6.67
C LYS A 199 7.49 17.63 7.22
N CYS A 200 6.75 16.64 6.70
CA CYS A 200 5.47 16.19 7.29
C CYS A 200 5.68 15.71 8.73
N ILE A 201 6.72 14.90 9.00
CA ILE A 201 7.06 14.43 10.35
C ILE A 201 7.33 15.61 11.29
N GLU A 202 8.09 16.59 10.82
CA GLU A 202 8.37 17.81 11.60
C GLU A 202 7.07 18.57 11.91
N ILE A 203 6.22 18.81 10.90
CA ILE A 203 4.94 19.50 11.07
C ILE A 203 4.06 18.76 12.07
N PHE A 204 3.84 17.44 11.89
CA PHE A 204 2.97 16.68 12.79
C PHE A 204 3.51 16.55 14.22
N ASN A 205 4.81 16.75 14.43
CA ASN A 205 5.37 16.91 15.76
C ASN A 205 5.17 18.31 16.35
N ASN A 206 4.88 19.32 15.52
CA ASN A 206 4.67 20.72 15.93
C ASN A 206 3.20 21.08 16.16
N TYR A 207 2.24 20.25 15.69
CA TYR A 207 0.82 20.54 15.76
C TYR A 207 0.06 19.47 16.56
N LYS A 208 -1.05 19.88 17.22
CA LYS A 208 -1.91 18.98 17.99
C LYS A 208 -2.92 18.26 17.10
N TYR A 209 -3.51 19.00 16.16
CA TYR A 209 -4.60 18.54 15.29
C TYR A 209 -4.21 18.69 13.82
N PHE A 210 -4.56 17.68 13.04
CA PHE A 210 -4.37 17.67 11.60
C PHE A 210 -5.70 17.44 10.89
N ILE A 211 -6.25 18.48 10.25
CA ILE A 211 -7.50 18.37 9.48
C ILE A 211 -7.16 17.93 8.06
N CYS A 212 -7.67 16.76 7.68
CA CYS A 212 -7.34 16.11 6.41
C CYS A 212 -8.55 16.04 5.50
N TYR A 213 -8.52 16.81 4.41
CA TYR A 213 -9.53 16.77 3.34
C TYR A 213 -9.20 15.75 2.23
N ASP A 214 -8.06 15.05 2.33
CA ASP A 214 -7.68 13.97 1.43
C ASP A 214 -8.11 12.62 2.03
N PRO A 215 -9.17 11.98 1.49
CA PRO A 215 -9.72 10.75 2.08
C PRO A 215 -8.83 9.52 1.88
N LEU A 216 -7.85 9.59 0.97
CA LEU A 216 -7.06 8.44 0.50
C LEU A 216 -5.56 8.57 0.78
N THR A 217 -5.15 9.53 1.61
CA THR A 217 -3.74 9.75 1.94
C THR A 217 -3.28 8.90 3.12
N PHE A 218 -1.97 8.61 3.15
CA PHE A 218 -1.32 7.97 4.31
C PHE A 218 -0.94 8.96 5.43
N LEU A 219 -1.15 10.27 5.23
CA LEU A 219 -0.78 11.32 6.19
C LEU A 219 -1.43 11.18 7.58
N PRO A 220 -2.70 10.74 7.72
CA PRO A 220 -3.30 10.49 9.03
C PRO A 220 -2.53 9.45 9.86
N ILE A 221 -2.02 8.42 9.21
CA ILE A 221 -1.19 7.39 9.87
C ILE A 221 0.12 8.00 10.37
N ILE A 222 0.78 8.80 9.53
CA ILE A 222 2.02 9.50 9.92
C ILE A 222 1.75 10.47 11.08
N SER A 223 0.63 11.19 11.03
CA SER A 223 0.28 12.17 12.08
C SER A 223 0.08 11.51 13.45
N ILE A 224 -0.63 10.37 13.52
CA ILE A 224 -0.80 9.62 14.76
C ILE A 224 0.55 9.14 15.30
N LEU A 225 1.42 8.60 14.45
CA LEU A 225 2.76 8.15 14.85
C LEU A 225 3.63 9.29 15.40
N CYS A 226 3.35 10.52 14.98
CA CYS A 226 3.97 11.74 15.51
C CYS A 226 3.24 12.32 16.74
N GLY A 227 2.10 11.74 17.14
CA GLY A 227 1.26 12.20 18.24
C GLY A 227 0.41 13.43 17.90
N CYS A 228 0.13 13.68 16.62
CA CYS A 228 -0.81 14.66 16.12
C CYS A 228 -2.14 13.96 15.77
N ILE A 229 -3.25 14.48 16.23
CA ILE A 229 -4.57 13.88 16.08
C ILE A 229 -5.13 14.23 14.70
N PRO A 230 -5.26 13.28 13.75
CA PRO A 230 -5.94 13.53 12.50
C PRO A 230 -7.45 13.58 12.68
N ILE A 231 -8.06 14.55 11.99
CA ILE A 231 -9.49 14.71 11.84
C ILE A 231 -9.79 14.60 10.34
N LEU A 232 -10.32 13.47 9.92
CA LEU A 232 -10.67 13.25 8.53
C LEU A 232 -11.97 13.96 8.18
N TYR A 233 -11.99 14.71 7.10
CA TYR A 233 -13.21 15.27 6.53
C TYR A 233 -13.98 14.15 5.82
N PRO A 234 -15.20 13.80 6.29
CA PRO A 234 -15.94 12.65 5.74
C PRO A 234 -16.32 12.85 4.28
N LEU A 235 -16.23 11.79 3.48
CA LEU A 235 -16.79 11.76 2.14
C LEU A 235 -18.32 11.72 2.21
N LYS A 236 -19.01 12.38 1.28
CA LYS A 236 -20.47 12.34 1.17
C LYS A 236 -20.96 10.89 1.04
N ASN A 237 -21.93 10.51 1.85
CA ASN A 237 -22.53 9.17 1.88
C ASN A 237 -21.54 8.02 2.23
N VAL A 238 -20.41 8.35 2.85
CA VAL A 238 -19.44 7.37 3.34
C VAL A 238 -19.36 7.50 4.85
N ASP A 239 -19.92 6.54 5.56
CA ASP A 239 -19.75 6.45 6.99
C ASP A 239 -18.36 5.90 7.37
N LYS A 240 -18.05 5.94 8.65
CA LYS A 240 -16.75 5.48 9.16
C LYS A 240 -16.46 4.01 8.83
N LEU A 241 -17.46 3.14 8.94
CA LEU A 241 -17.29 1.72 8.66
C LEU A 241 -17.02 1.48 7.17
N LEU A 242 -17.73 2.16 6.28
CA LEU A 242 -17.52 2.08 4.84
C LEU A 242 -16.14 2.63 4.47
N TRP A 243 -15.68 3.72 5.11
CA TRP A 243 -14.32 4.23 4.94
C TRP A 243 -13.26 3.22 5.38
N LEU A 244 -13.44 2.55 6.52
CA LEU A 244 -12.55 1.47 6.98
C LEU A 244 -12.52 0.29 5.99
N LYS A 245 -13.69 -0.09 5.43
CA LYS A 245 -13.79 -1.16 4.41
C LYS A 245 -12.97 -0.88 3.16
N ARG A 246 -12.79 0.39 2.83
CA ARG A 246 -12.00 0.85 1.67
C ARG A 246 -10.50 0.92 1.95
N SER A 247 -10.10 0.83 3.21
CA SER A 247 -8.70 0.95 3.60
C SER A 247 -7.86 -0.28 3.24
N PRO A 248 -6.53 -0.14 3.07
CA PRO A 248 -5.64 -1.28 2.85
C PRO A 248 -5.55 -2.21 4.07
N PHE A 249 -6.08 -1.81 5.21
CA PHE A 249 -6.06 -2.55 6.47
C PHE A 249 -7.31 -3.37 6.73
N TRP A 250 -8.31 -3.33 5.84
CA TRP A 250 -9.64 -3.86 6.12
C TRP A 250 -9.62 -5.33 6.55
N ASP A 251 -8.86 -6.19 5.90
CA ASP A 251 -8.87 -7.63 6.24
C ASP A 251 -8.37 -7.86 7.67
N TYR A 252 -7.35 -7.13 8.12
CA TYR A 252 -6.90 -7.17 9.50
C TYR A 252 -7.95 -6.60 10.47
N LEU A 253 -8.51 -5.45 10.15
CA LEU A 253 -9.52 -4.79 11.01
C LEU A 253 -10.77 -5.67 11.16
N ASN A 254 -11.26 -6.23 10.07
CA ASN A 254 -12.45 -7.09 10.05
C ASN A 254 -12.23 -8.41 10.81
N GLN A 255 -11.10 -9.07 10.61
CA GLN A 255 -10.77 -10.32 11.33
C GLN A 255 -10.65 -10.12 12.84
N ASN A 256 -10.33 -8.92 13.31
CA ASN A 256 -10.20 -8.59 14.72
C ASN A 256 -11.39 -7.79 15.28
N ASN A 257 -12.48 -7.64 14.51
CA ASN A 257 -13.68 -6.87 14.89
C ASN A 257 -13.36 -5.41 15.31
N ILE A 258 -12.40 -4.77 14.62
CA ILE A 258 -11.97 -3.41 14.93
C ILE A 258 -12.77 -2.41 14.09
N ASN A 259 -13.63 -1.63 14.75
CA ASN A 259 -14.49 -0.64 14.12
C ASN A 259 -14.03 0.81 14.39
N ASN A 260 -13.01 0.99 15.20
CA ASN A 260 -12.46 2.29 15.55
C ASN A 260 -10.93 2.28 15.42
N PHE A 261 -10.40 3.44 15.06
CA PHE A 261 -8.98 3.62 14.83
C PHE A 261 -8.42 4.51 15.96
N PRO A 262 -7.63 3.97 16.92
CA PRO A 262 -7.10 4.77 18.03
C PRO A 262 -6.31 5.98 17.53
N GLY A 263 -6.65 7.15 18.08
CA GLY A 263 -6.00 8.42 17.73
C GLY A 263 -6.53 9.08 16.45
N LEU A 264 -7.56 8.53 15.78
CA LEU A 264 -8.14 9.09 14.56
C LEU A 264 -9.60 9.50 14.79
N ALA A 265 -9.96 10.70 14.35
CA ALA A 265 -11.33 11.17 14.27
C ALA A 265 -11.84 11.10 12.82
N TYR A 266 -13.00 10.47 12.59
CA TYR A 266 -13.73 10.52 11.33
C TYR A 266 -14.88 11.52 11.46
N GLY A 267 -14.65 12.76 11.02
CA GLY A 267 -15.50 13.90 11.32
C GLY A 267 -15.22 14.51 12.69
N LEU A 268 -15.96 15.59 12.99
CA LEU A 268 -15.80 16.34 14.24
C LEU A 268 -16.32 15.59 15.47
N ASP A 269 -17.32 14.74 15.29
CA ASP A 269 -17.98 14.01 16.38
C ASP A 269 -17.06 12.96 17.04
N ASP A 270 -16.04 12.48 16.31
CA ASP A 270 -15.07 11.51 16.83
C ASP A 270 -13.88 12.15 17.59
N ILE A 271 -13.79 13.47 17.70
CA ILE A 271 -12.61 14.15 18.26
C ILE A 271 -12.29 13.70 19.69
N GLU A 272 -13.30 13.55 20.53
CA GLU A 272 -13.09 13.13 21.93
C GLU A 272 -12.57 11.70 22.02
N TYR A 273 -13.06 10.79 21.17
CA TYR A 273 -12.50 9.45 21.06
C TYR A 273 -11.01 9.51 20.66
N ALA A 274 -10.69 10.28 19.62
CA ALA A 274 -9.31 10.40 19.13
C ALA A 274 -8.37 10.99 20.18
N LYS A 275 -8.80 12.01 20.94
CA LYS A 275 -8.03 12.59 22.05
C LYS A 275 -7.74 11.57 23.14
N ASN A 276 -8.72 10.78 23.51
CA ASN A 276 -8.61 9.81 24.59
C ASN A 276 -7.73 8.61 24.20
N THR A 277 -7.60 8.33 22.90
CA THR A 277 -6.90 7.13 22.39
C THR A 277 -5.61 7.43 21.62
N ILE A 278 -5.19 8.69 21.48
CA ILE A 278 -3.99 9.05 20.68
C ILE A 278 -2.71 8.39 21.20
N ASN A 279 -2.61 8.14 22.49
CA ASN A 279 -1.42 7.53 23.07
C ASN A 279 -1.31 6.03 22.71
N ASP A 280 -2.41 5.35 22.45
CA ASP A 280 -2.46 3.95 22.01
C ASP A 280 -2.25 3.82 20.50
N GLY A 281 -2.53 4.89 19.75
CA GLY A 281 -2.48 4.93 18.30
C GLY A 281 -1.16 4.45 17.69
N PRO A 282 0.03 4.91 18.14
CA PRO A 282 1.29 4.51 17.55
C PRO A 282 1.58 3.00 17.63
N GLU A 283 1.30 2.37 18.75
CA GLU A 283 1.50 0.93 18.92
C GLU A 283 0.47 0.12 18.11
N PHE A 284 -0.79 0.54 18.15
CA PHE A 284 -1.84 -0.02 17.32
C PHE A 284 -1.48 -0.01 15.84
N ILE A 285 -1.04 1.14 15.30
CA ILE A 285 -0.66 1.29 13.88
C ILE A 285 0.50 0.37 13.51
N LYS A 286 1.55 0.31 14.33
CA LYS A 286 2.70 -0.56 14.05
C LYS A 286 2.30 -2.02 14.01
N ASN A 287 1.48 -2.46 14.96
CA ASN A 287 0.98 -3.83 15.00
C ASN A 287 0.08 -4.12 13.79
N MET A 288 -0.85 -3.25 13.48
CA MET A 288 -1.74 -3.36 12.32
C MET A 288 -0.96 -3.45 11.01
N ILE A 289 0.04 -2.59 10.77
CA ILE A 289 0.88 -2.63 9.57
C ILE A 289 1.65 -3.97 9.49
N ASN A 290 2.25 -4.40 10.60
CA ASN A 290 2.98 -5.67 10.63
C ASN A 290 2.08 -6.86 10.31
N LYS A 291 0.88 -6.90 10.90
CA LYS A 291 -0.08 -7.98 10.69
C LYS A 291 -0.70 -7.95 9.30
N THR A 292 -0.99 -6.78 8.77
CA THR A 292 -1.45 -6.61 7.39
C THR A 292 -0.39 -7.11 6.41
N ASN A 293 0.86 -6.70 6.57
CA ASN A 293 1.95 -7.16 5.72
C ASN A 293 2.15 -8.69 5.82
N GLU A 294 2.09 -9.26 7.03
CA GLU A 294 2.18 -10.71 7.26
C GLU A 294 1.06 -11.46 6.52
N LEU A 295 -0.17 -11.00 6.65
CA LEU A 295 -1.36 -11.59 6.01
C LEU A 295 -1.20 -11.64 4.48
N TYR A 296 -0.88 -10.50 3.85
CA TYR A 296 -0.82 -10.42 2.41
C TYR A 296 0.43 -11.07 1.81
N ILE A 297 1.58 -11.04 2.49
CA ILE A 297 2.77 -11.76 2.05
C ILE A 297 2.53 -13.27 2.05
N ASN A 298 1.93 -13.82 3.10
CA ASN A 298 1.65 -15.25 3.20
C ASN A 298 0.63 -15.68 2.12
N SER A 299 -0.42 -14.89 1.91
CA SER A 299 -1.39 -15.13 0.85
C SER A 299 -0.72 -15.11 -0.53
N PHE A 300 0.11 -14.10 -0.79
CA PHE A 300 0.83 -13.98 -2.06
C PHE A 300 1.79 -15.14 -2.33
N ILE A 301 2.57 -15.56 -1.31
CA ILE A 301 3.47 -16.72 -1.43
C ILE A 301 2.68 -17.99 -1.75
N THR A 302 1.54 -18.19 -1.12
CA THR A 302 0.64 -19.31 -1.43
C THR A 302 0.18 -19.25 -2.90
N ASP A 303 -0.22 -18.08 -3.38
CA ASP A 303 -0.68 -17.89 -4.75
C ASP A 303 0.43 -18.17 -5.78
N ILE A 304 1.65 -17.65 -5.58
CA ILE A 304 2.76 -17.89 -6.53
C ILE A 304 3.22 -19.35 -6.57
N ASN A 305 3.13 -20.05 -5.45
CA ASN A 305 3.43 -21.48 -5.40
C ASN A 305 2.37 -22.33 -6.14
N ASN A 306 1.15 -21.81 -6.25
CA ASN A 306 0.04 -22.45 -6.96
C ASN A 306 -0.28 -21.77 -8.29
N TYR A 307 0.61 -20.95 -8.84
CA TYR A 307 0.35 -20.08 -9.99
C TYR A 307 -0.20 -20.84 -11.20
N GLU A 308 0.35 -22.00 -11.53
CA GLU A 308 -0.11 -22.82 -12.66
C GLU A 308 -1.52 -23.37 -12.43
N ASN A 309 -1.83 -23.81 -11.22
CA ASN A 309 -3.19 -24.23 -10.87
C ASN A 309 -4.19 -23.08 -10.94
N MET A 310 -3.77 -21.88 -10.52
CA MET A 310 -4.59 -20.67 -10.64
C MET A 310 -4.86 -20.31 -12.10
N LEU A 311 -3.86 -20.40 -12.99
CA LEU A 311 -4.03 -20.18 -14.43
C LEU A 311 -4.98 -21.22 -15.05
N ASN A 312 -4.82 -22.49 -14.72
CA ASN A 312 -5.69 -23.56 -15.21
C ASN A 312 -7.14 -23.37 -14.76
N THR A 313 -7.36 -22.92 -13.54
CA THR A 313 -8.70 -22.61 -13.01
C THR A 313 -9.33 -21.44 -13.79
N VAL A 314 -8.57 -20.39 -14.05
CA VAL A 314 -9.02 -19.25 -14.87
C VAL A 314 -9.37 -19.69 -16.28
N GLN A 315 -8.52 -20.49 -16.93
CA GLN A 315 -8.77 -21.00 -18.27
C GLN A 315 -10.04 -21.86 -18.33
N ASN A 316 -10.27 -22.74 -17.35
CA ASN A 316 -11.44 -23.62 -17.31
C ASN A 316 -12.77 -22.87 -17.06
N ILE A 317 -12.76 -21.77 -16.31
CA ILE A 317 -13.97 -20.96 -16.07
C ILE A 317 -14.43 -20.21 -17.34
N PHE A 318 -13.52 -19.92 -18.26
CA PHE A 318 -13.80 -19.06 -19.42
C PHE A 318 -13.80 -19.76 -20.76
N TYR A 319 -13.49 -21.07 -20.82
CA TYR A 319 -13.52 -21.89 -22.04
C TYR A 319 -14.59 -23.00 -22.00
N ASN A 320 -15.35 -23.08 -20.92
CA ASN A 320 -16.58 -23.84 -20.81
C ASN A 320 -17.78 -22.88 -20.69
#